data_1d641b8a8a5fe6158c9871ce30efe33b
#
_entry.id   1d641b8a8a5fe6158c9871ce30efe33b
#
_cell.length_a   1.000
_cell.length_b   1.000
_cell.length_c   1.000
_cell.angle_alpha   90.00
_cell.angle_beta   90.00
_cell.angle_gamma   90.00
#
_symmetry.space_group_name_H-M   'P 1'
#
loop_
_entity.id
_entity.type
_entity.pdbx_description
1 polymer ?
#
loop_
_entity_poly.entity_id
_entity_poly.type
_entity_poly.pdbx_seq_one_letter_code
_entity_poly.pdbx_strand_id
1 'polypeptide(L)'
;LSPRSRLTYRNNLYYRENSATGEIITKKYQNNFEFEQAWNLLAWQNFALTVRAKQDYNYSERYQIPYYHELPAVSLRTPPINLGFPGYYQGNVDYLRLVEIRGEAEKEGIRTQYILERRPLGPKLWTKGSFSLDLANSNRYQVYRVTGAEFQRYAVSLGLTGTQRFTPSLTWTTTASWVEAQGEAPVTQFPRLVTGSHLFNPGGHLASNLRYNTERFSGTLAGGYNFSRLHNPWYPLEGTFSFTPFPNNSLRLQATYNLNTLEYTDLDLTIRGRYNTENGNSYLLEADYDFLARRWETLEVASNLKFALTNKLRTDVNLRYSLFGDGLEQARLGLNYDWHCRELFFGYDCIRREYLVQCQYKIFKEAGFGYGS
;
A
#
# COMPACT_ATOMS: atom_id res chain seq x y z
N LEU A 1 31.48 11.67 3.82
CA LEU A 1 30.36 11.00 3.15
C LEU A 1 30.11 9.67 3.83
N SER A 2 29.02 9.52 4.53
CA SER A 2 28.60 8.24 5.11
C SER A 2 27.43 7.71 4.27
N PRO A 3 27.66 6.85 3.28
CA PRO A 3 26.58 6.26 2.51
C PRO A 3 25.83 5.27 3.39
N ARG A 4 24.51 5.43 3.48
CA ARG A 4 23.65 4.41 4.05
C ARG A 4 23.25 3.49 2.91
N SER A 5 23.71 2.26 2.96
CA SER A 5 23.38 1.23 1.96
C SER A 5 22.55 0.15 2.62
N ARG A 6 21.49 -0.28 1.93
CA ARG A 6 20.65 -1.41 2.35
C ARG A 6 20.49 -2.37 1.19
N LEU A 7 20.75 -3.63 1.44
CA LEU A 7 20.50 -4.71 0.49
C LEU A 7 19.47 -5.66 1.10
N THR A 8 18.41 -5.95 0.37
CA THR A 8 17.37 -6.90 0.79
C THR A 8 17.18 -7.92 -0.33
N TYR A 9 17.22 -9.18 0.03
CA TYR A 9 16.86 -10.28 -0.87
C TYR A 9 15.79 -11.14 -0.21
N ARG A 10 14.71 -11.43 -0.94
CA ARG A 10 13.63 -12.31 -0.51
C ARG A 10 13.34 -13.32 -1.61
N ASN A 11 13.20 -14.56 -1.20
CA ASN A 11 12.79 -15.65 -2.05
C ASN A 11 11.60 -16.36 -1.40
N ASN A 12 10.50 -16.48 -2.11
CA ASN A 12 9.28 -17.14 -1.68
C ASN A 12 8.93 -18.25 -2.67
N LEU A 13 8.71 -19.45 -2.17
CA LEU A 13 8.22 -20.58 -2.93
C LEU A 13 6.87 -21.02 -2.36
N TYR A 14 5.84 -21.02 -3.22
CA TYR A 14 4.52 -21.56 -2.92
C TYR A 14 4.29 -22.80 -3.77
N TYR A 15 3.83 -23.85 -3.15
CA TYR A 15 3.53 -25.11 -3.79
C TYR A 15 2.16 -25.61 -3.35
N ARG A 16 1.32 -25.99 -4.30
CA ARG A 16 0.00 -26.57 -4.06
C ARG A 16 -0.18 -27.80 -4.93
N GLU A 17 -0.53 -28.90 -4.31
CA GLU A 17 -0.76 -30.20 -4.94
C GLU A 17 -2.20 -30.68 -4.68
N ASN A 18 -2.78 -31.37 -5.65
CA ASN A 18 -4.03 -32.09 -5.45
C ASN A 18 -3.73 -33.39 -4.71
N SER A 19 -4.21 -33.52 -3.48
CA SER A 19 -3.94 -34.68 -2.62
C SER A 19 -4.55 -35.99 -3.13
N ALA A 20 -5.52 -35.93 -4.02
CA ALA A 20 -6.19 -37.13 -4.56
C ALA A 20 -5.47 -37.66 -5.81
N THR A 21 -4.85 -36.79 -6.60
CA THR A 21 -4.22 -37.15 -7.89
C THR A 21 -2.72 -36.98 -7.90
N GLY A 22 -2.13 -36.32 -6.90
CA GLY A 22 -0.70 -35.94 -6.89
C GLY A 22 -0.34 -34.85 -7.92
N GLU A 23 -1.32 -34.26 -8.60
CA GLU A 23 -1.09 -33.22 -9.59
C GLU A 23 -0.74 -31.89 -8.96
N ILE A 24 0.26 -31.20 -9.50
CA ILE A 24 0.66 -29.86 -9.07
C ILE A 24 -0.37 -28.85 -9.58
N ILE A 25 -1.20 -28.31 -8.68
CA ILE A 25 -2.21 -27.30 -9.04
C ILE A 25 -1.57 -25.94 -9.26
N THR A 26 -0.63 -25.56 -8.40
CA THR A 26 0.02 -24.26 -8.46
C THR A 26 1.44 -24.33 -7.91
N LYS A 27 2.38 -23.81 -8.66
CA LYS A 27 3.75 -23.56 -8.21
C LYS A 27 4.06 -22.09 -8.44
N LYS A 28 4.31 -21.35 -7.37
CA LYS A 28 4.65 -19.93 -7.44
C LYS A 28 6.04 -19.73 -6.85
N TYR A 29 6.88 -19.06 -7.59
CA TYR A 29 8.23 -18.70 -7.20
C TYR A 29 8.41 -17.20 -7.36
N GLN A 30 8.94 -16.55 -6.33
CA GLN A 30 9.14 -15.11 -6.32
C GLN A 30 10.50 -14.78 -5.75
N ASN A 31 11.32 -14.13 -6.56
CA ASN A 31 12.58 -13.51 -6.16
C ASN A 31 12.41 -12.00 -6.13
N ASN A 32 12.81 -11.38 -5.06
CA ASN A 32 12.86 -9.93 -4.94
C ASN A 32 14.23 -9.51 -4.43
N PHE A 33 14.92 -8.72 -5.22
CA PHE A 33 16.18 -8.08 -4.90
C PHE A 33 15.95 -6.57 -4.86
N GLU A 34 16.37 -5.92 -3.79
CA GLU A 34 16.26 -4.48 -3.60
C GLU A 34 17.57 -3.95 -3.03
N PHE A 35 18.15 -2.99 -3.71
CA PHE A 35 19.30 -2.22 -3.26
C PHE A 35 18.90 -0.77 -3.12
N GLU A 36 19.10 -0.22 -1.95
CA GLU A 36 18.87 1.19 -1.64
C GLU A 36 20.17 1.82 -1.20
N GLN A 37 20.49 2.96 -1.77
CA GLN A 37 21.65 3.75 -1.39
C GLN A 37 21.28 5.22 -1.27
N ALA A 38 21.60 5.83 -0.14
CA ALA A 38 21.48 7.26 0.07
C ALA A 38 22.86 7.91 0.08
N TRP A 39 22.98 9.03 -0.61
CA TRP A 39 24.22 9.82 -0.67
C TRP A 39 23.98 11.22 -0.16
N ASN A 40 25.03 11.78 0.45
CA ASN A 40 25.14 13.21 0.69
C ASN A 40 26.16 13.75 -0.33
N LEU A 41 25.69 14.48 -1.32
CA LEU A 41 26.54 15.05 -2.35
C LEU A 41 26.75 16.55 -2.09
N LEU A 42 27.92 16.92 -1.55
CA LEU A 42 28.32 18.31 -1.26
C LEU A 42 27.24 19.12 -0.48
N ALA A 43 26.57 20.07 -1.13
CA ALA A 43 25.51 20.88 -0.52
C ALA A 43 24.13 20.19 -0.53
N TRP A 44 23.99 18.99 -1.14
CA TRP A 44 22.72 18.29 -1.36
C TRP A 44 22.70 17.01 -0.53
N GLN A 45 22.03 17.07 0.61
CA GLN A 45 21.89 15.95 1.52
C GLN A 45 20.71 15.07 1.08
N ASN A 46 20.85 13.75 1.24
CA ASN A 46 19.76 12.77 1.06
C ASN A 46 19.27 12.51 -0.37
N PHE A 47 20.15 12.46 -1.36
CA PHE A 47 19.84 11.75 -2.59
C PHE A 47 19.65 10.27 -2.31
N ALA A 48 18.58 9.69 -2.83
CA ALA A 48 18.33 8.26 -2.70
C ALA A 48 18.25 7.61 -4.08
N LEU A 49 19.09 6.60 -4.30
CA LEU A 49 18.97 5.67 -5.42
C LEU A 49 18.41 4.36 -4.90
N THR A 50 17.36 3.88 -5.54
CA THR A 50 16.83 2.53 -5.29
C THR A 50 16.92 1.75 -6.59
N VAL A 51 17.53 0.57 -6.55
CA VAL A 51 17.56 -0.38 -7.65
C VAL A 51 16.85 -1.64 -7.19
N ARG A 52 15.85 -2.08 -7.95
CA ARG A 52 15.07 -3.26 -7.63
C ARG A 52 15.02 -4.19 -8.84
N ALA A 53 15.10 -5.48 -8.58
CA ALA A 53 14.84 -6.52 -9.53
C ALA A 53 13.85 -7.52 -8.92
N LYS A 54 12.79 -7.84 -9.62
CA LYS A 54 11.76 -8.78 -9.17
C LYS A 54 11.46 -9.77 -10.27
N GLN A 55 11.51 -11.04 -9.92
CA GLN A 55 11.12 -12.14 -10.80
C GLN A 55 9.97 -12.90 -10.17
N ASP A 56 8.83 -12.90 -10.83
CA ASP A 56 7.67 -13.69 -10.48
C ASP A 56 7.51 -14.83 -11.48
N TYR A 57 7.38 -16.04 -10.99
CA TYR A 57 7.03 -17.21 -11.78
C TYR A 57 5.75 -17.82 -11.19
N ASN A 58 4.75 -18.05 -12.03
CA ASN A 58 3.49 -18.65 -11.61
C ASN A 58 3.12 -19.73 -12.62
N TYR A 59 3.22 -20.99 -12.19
CA TYR A 59 2.83 -22.14 -12.98
C TYR A 59 1.46 -22.65 -12.50
N SER A 60 0.54 -22.82 -13.45
CA SER A 60 -0.73 -23.48 -13.23
C SER A 60 -1.03 -24.35 -14.44
N GLU A 61 -1.27 -25.64 -14.24
CA GLU A 61 -1.59 -26.58 -15.33
C GLU A 61 -2.91 -26.23 -16.04
N ARG A 62 -3.84 -25.57 -15.34
CA ARG A 62 -5.14 -25.20 -15.89
C ARG A 62 -5.20 -23.85 -16.58
N TYR A 63 -4.30 -22.91 -16.24
CA TYR A 63 -4.37 -21.54 -16.75
C TYR A 63 -2.97 -21.04 -17.08
N GLN A 64 -2.78 -20.55 -18.29
CA GLN A 64 -1.58 -19.78 -18.68
C GLN A 64 -1.66 -18.38 -18.03
N ILE A 65 -1.43 -18.32 -16.72
CA ILE A 65 -1.42 -17.05 -15.99
C ILE A 65 -0.13 -16.32 -16.35
N PRO A 66 -0.20 -15.08 -16.87
CA PRO A 66 0.99 -14.32 -17.18
C PRO A 66 1.79 -14.02 -15.90
N TYR A 67 3.10 -14.17 -15.98
CA TYR A 67 4.01 -13.75 -14.92
C TYR A 67 4.90 -12.60 -15.40
N TYR A 68 5.45 -11.85 -14.46
CA TYR A 68 6.10 -10.58 -14.75
C TYR A 68 7.47 -10.50 -14.10
N HIS A 69 8.44 -10.00 -14.87
CA HIS A 69 9.75 -9.65 -14.35
C HIS A 69 9.96 -8.14 -14.40
N GLU A 70 10.34 -7.55 -13.28
CA GLU A 70 10.81 -6.15 -13.19
C GLU A 70 12.34 -6.17 -13.23
N LEU A 71 12.96 -5.82 -14.36
CA LEU A 71 14.41 -6.00 -14.58
C LEU A 71 15.02 -4.91 -15.48
N PRO A 72 15.64 -3.89 -14.92
CA PRO A 72 15.59 -3.38 -13.58
C PRO A 72 14.45 -2.39 -13.36
N ALA A 73 14.15 -2.10 -12.08
CA ALA A 73 13.45 -0.89 -11.67
C ALA A 73 14.46 0.02 -10.94
N VAL A 74 14.61 1.23 -11.41
CA VAL A 74 15.56 2.21 -10.86
C VAL A 74 14.79 3.47 -10.50
N SER A 75 14.95 3.95 -9.29
CA SER A 75 14.38 5.23 -8.83
C SER A 75 15.48 6.11 -8.25
N LEU A 76 15.53 7.33 -8.73
CA LEU A 76 16.40 8.38 -8.21
C LEU A 76 15.54 9.50 -7.64
N ARG A 77 15.65 9.74 -6.35
CA ARG A 77 14.94 10.79 -5.63
C ARG A 77 15.91 11.89 -5.19
N THR A 78 15.56 13.14 -5.48
CA THR A 78 16.31 14.29 -4.96
C THR A 78 15.92 14.58 -3.51
N PRO A 79 16.79 15.25 -2.74
CA PRO A 79 16.36 15.89 -1.51
C PRO A 79 15.32 16.98 -1.81
N PRO A 80 14.54 17.42 -0.80
CA PRO A 80 13.71 18.61 -0.94
C PRO A 80 14.60 19.84 -1.17
N ILE A 81 14.37 20.54 -2.28
CA ILE A 81 15.11 21.73 -2.69
C ILE A 81 14.22 22.94 -2.43
N ASN A 82 14.74 23.93 -1.72
CA ASN A 82 14.05 25.21 -1.52
C ASN A 82 14.22 26.07 -2.78
N LEU A 83 13.13 26.26 -3.51
CA LEU A 83 13.08 27.14 -4.68
C LEU A 83 12.56 28.54 -4.36
N GLY A 84 12.47 28.90 -3.07
CA GLY A 84 11.85 30.12 -2.61
C GLY A 84 10.34 29.95 -2.43
N PHE A 85 9.52 30.93 -2.85
CA PHE A 85 8.08 30.77 -2.86
C PHE A 85 7.63 29.95 -4.10
N PRO A 86 6.76 28.95 -3.96
CA PRO A 86 5.97 28.56 -2.81
C PRO A 86 6.60 27.46 -1.91
N GLY A 87 7.90 27.30 -1.83
CA GLY A 87 8.55 26.44 -0.85
C GLY A 87 9.44 25.33 -1.41
N TYR A 88 9.42 24.17 -0.76
CA TYR A 88 10.29 23.05 -1.09
C TYR A 88 9.70 22.14 -2.16
N TYR A 89 10.55 21.75 -3.11
CA TYR A 89 10.22 20.80 -4.18
C TYR A 89 11.12 19.58 -4.12
N GLN A 90 10.58 18.46 -4.52
CA GLN A 90 11.32 17.21 -4.66
C GLN A 90 11.12 16.65 -6.07
N GLY A 91 12.21 16.28 -6.70
CA GLY A 91 12.23 15.56 -7.96
C GLY A 91 12.35 14.06 -7.74
N ASN A 92 11.72 13.30 -8.61
CA ASN A 92 11.88 11.85 -8.71
C ASN A 92 11.98 11.44 -10.17
N VAL A 93 12.93 10.56 -10.49
CA VAL A 93 13.09 9.95 -11.81
C VAL A 93 13.01 8.45 -11.62
N ASP A 94 12.02 7.82 -12.24
CA ASP A 94 11.83 6.38 -12.18
C ASP A 94 12.00 5.77 -13.57
N TYR A 95 12.75 4.69 -13.63
CA TYR A 95 12.88 3.82 -14.79
C TYR A 95 12.41 2.42 -14.41
N LEU A 96 11.55 1.83 -15.22
CA LEU A 96 11.05 0.48 -15.04
C LEU A 96 11.07 -0.25 -16.37
N ARG A 97 11.77 -1.38 -16.41
CA ARG A 97 11.66 -2.38 -17.47
C ARG A 97 10.80 -3.53 -16.94
N LEU A 98 9.71 -3.83 -17.61
CA LEU A 98 8.76 -4.87 -17.26
C LEU A 98 8.66 -5.87 -18.40
N VAL A 99 8.85 -7.14 -18.09
CA VAL A 99 8.71 -8.25 -19.04
C VAL A 99 7.51 -9.09 -18.62
N GLU A 100 6.54 -9.24 -19.48
CA GLU A 100 5.39 -10.15 -19.34
C GLU A 100 5.65 -11.42 -20.13
N ILE A 101 5.53 -12.57 -19.47
CA ILE A 101 5.69 -13.88 -20.11
C ILE A 101 4.36 -14.63 -20.01
N ARG A 102 3.84 -15.06 -21.14
CA ARG A 102 2.62 -15.85 -21.25
C ARG A 102 2.86 -17.06 -22.15
N GLY A 103 3.07 -18.22 -21.54
CA GLY A 103 3.53 -19.41 -22.26
C GLY A 103 4.90 -19.17 -22.88
N GLU A 104 5.02 -19.32 -24.20
CA GLU A 104 6.25 -19.05 -24.95
C GLU A 104 6.36 -17.59 -25.43
N ALA A 105 5.29 -16.79 -25.27
CA ALA A 105 5.27 -15.41 -25.71
C ALA A 105 5.85 -14.48 -24.63
N GLU A 106 6.78 -13.63 -25.04
CA GLU A 106 7.41 -12.61 -24.22
C GLU A 106 7.05 -11.22 -24.77
N LYS A 107 6.66 -10.31 -23.87
CA LYS A 107 6.36 -8.93 -24.19
C LYS A 107 7.09 -8.00 -23.24
N GLU A 108 7.83 -7.07 -23.80
CA GLU A 108 8.60 -6.09 -23.04
C GLU A 108 7.96 -4.71 -23.09
N GLY A 109 7.99 -4.03 -21.95
CA GLY A 109 7.61 -2.63 -21.84
C GLY A 109 8.58 -1.87 -20.93
N ILE A 110 8.92 -0.66 -21.35
CA ILE A 110 9.76 0.27 -20.60
C ILE A 110 8.95 1.50 -20.24
N ARG A 111 9.05 1.95 -18.99
CA ARG A 111 8.51 3.22 -18.53
C ARG A 111 9.61 4.08 -17.92
N THR A 112 9.70 5.32 -18.37
CA THR A 112 10.48 6.36 -17.71
C THR A 112 9.51 7.42 -17.19
N GLN A 113 9.66 7.81 -15.94
CA GLN A 113 8.78 8.78 -15.28
C GLN A 113 9.61 9.86 -14.63
N TYR A 114 9.19 11.10 -14.80
CA TYR A 114 9.74 12.29 -14.16
C TYR A 114 8.63 12.93 -13.34
N ILE A 115 8.91 13.20 -12.08
CA ILE A 115 7.99 13.86 -11.14
C ILE A 115 8.71 15.02 -10.51
N LEU A 116 8.09 16.19 -10.49
CA LEU A 116 8.50 17.32 -9.67
C LEU A 116 7.29 17.74 -8.85
N GLU A 117 7.37 17.62 -7.54
CA GLU A 117 6.26 17.91 -6.65
C GLU A 117 6.67 18.80 -5.48
N ARG A 118 5.76 19.69 -5.07
CA ARG A 118 5.93 20.48 -3.87
C ARG A 118 5.77 19.59 -2.63
N ARG A 119 6.72 19.71 -1.71
CA ARG A 119 6.69 18.97 -0.44
C ARG A 119 6.05 19.78 0.67
N PRO A 120 5.32 19.15 1.60
CA PRO A 120 4.67 19.83 2.71
C PRO A 120 5.65 20.25 3.82
N LEU A 121 6.97 20.20 3.56
CA LEU A 121 8.03 20.59 4.51
C LEU A 121 8.27 22.10 4.59
N GLY A 122 7.70 22.87 3.67
CA GLY A 122 7.84 24.32 3.65
C GLY A 122 6.77 25.02 4.47
N PRO A 123 6.91 26.35 4.63
CA PRO A 123 5.88 27.15 5.26
C PRO A 123 4.58 27.01 4.48
N LYS A 124 3.47 26.97 5.20
CA LYS A 124 2.15 27.02 4.58
C LYS A 124 2.00 28.33 3.82
N LEU A 125 1.18 28.35 2.78
CA LEU A 125 0.92 29.54 1.98
C LEU A 125 0.45 30.69 2.88
N TRP A 126 -0.44 30.38 3.84
CA TRP A 126 -0.93 31.34 4.80
C TRP A 126 -1.42 30.61 6.07
N THR A 127 -1.19 31.24 7.23
CA THR A 127 -1.65 30.74 8.52
C THR A 127 -2.08 31.91 9.39
N LYS A 128 -3.29 31.87 9.94
CA LYS A 128 -3.82 32.83 10.87
C LYS A 128 -4.64 32.13 11.95
N GLY A 129 -4.15 32.12 13.17
CA GLY A 129 -4.79 31.40 14.28
C GLY A 129 -4.93 29.91 14.03
N SER A 130 -6.14 29.41 14.12
CA SER A 130 -6.48 27.99 13.89
C SER A 130 -6.71 27.63 12.42
N PHE A 131 -6.66 28.60 11.51
CA PHE A 131 -6.80 28.38 10.06
C PHE A 131 -5.45 28.38 9.36
N SER A 132 -5.29 27.48 8.41
CA SER A 132 -4.12 27.44 7.52
C SER A 132 -4.51 27.10 6.10
N LEU A 133 -3.80 27.69 5.15
CA LEU A 133 -3.91 27.42 3.72
C LEU A 133 -2.61 26.86 3.20
N ASP A 134 -2.67 25.80 2.41
CA ASP A 134 -1.52 25.18 1.79
C ASP A 134 -1.74 24.98 0.29
N LEU A 135 -0.62 24.99 -0.45
CA LEU A 135 -0.58 24.80 -1.90
C LEU A 135 0.09 23.45 -2.21
N ALA A 136 -0.52 22.63 -3.02
CA ALA A 136 0.07 21.46 -3.63
C ALA A 136 0.28 21.72 -5.13
N ASN A 137 1.41 21.30 -5.65
CA ASN A 137 1.71 21.34 -7.08
C ASN A 137 2.50 20.08 -7.43
N SER A 138 2.16 19.48 -8.57
CA SER A 138 2.90 18.35 -9.11
C SER A 138 2.92 18.40 -10.62
N ASN A 139 4.10 18.23 -11.19
CA ASN A 139 4.30 18.06 -12.61
C ASN A 139 4.79 16.64 -12.85
N ARG A 140 4.15 15.93 -13.77
CA ARG A 140 4.46 14.53 -14.08
C ARG A 140 4.59 14.36 -15.58
N TYR A 141 5.64 13.66 -15.98
CA TYR A 141 5.88 13.29 -17.36
C TYR A 141 6.23 11.81 -17.42
N GLN A 142 5.58 11.06 -18.29
CA GLN A 142 5.82 9.63 -18.46
C GLN A 142 6.01 9.29 -19.93
N VAL A 143 7.04 8.52 -20.19
CA VAL A 143 7.34 7.93 -21.51
C VAL A 143 7.25 6.42 -21.40
N TYR A 144 6.57 5.81 -22.33
CA TYR A 144 6.42 4.37 -22.44
C TYR A 144 6.91 3.89 -23.79
N ARG A 145 7.64 2.77 -23.79
CA ARG A 145 8.04 2.06 -25.00
C ARG A 145 7.55 0.62 -24.91
N VAL A 146 6.68 0.22 -25.79
CA VAL A 146 6.07 -1.12 -25.82
C VAL A 146 6.08 -1.63 -27.24
N THR A 147 6.81 -2.72 -27.51
CA THR A 147 6.78 -3.45 -28.80
C THR A 147 6.91 -2.52 -30.03
N GLY A 148 7.90 -1.62 -30.01
CA GLY A 148 8.17 -0.69 -31.12
C GLY A 148 7.30 0.57 -31.18
N ALA A 149 6.32 0.72 -30.29
CA ALA A 149 5.52 1.92 -30.14
C ALA A 149 5.98 2.76 -28.94
N GLU A 150 5.95 4.07 -29.07
CA GLU A 150 6.22 5.02 -28.00
C GLU A 150 4.95 5.79 -27.67
N PHE A 151 4.67 5.90 -26.38
CA PHE A 151 3.55 6.66 -25.82
C PHE A 151 4.10 7.67 -24.83
N GLN A 152 3.50 8.84 -24.78
CA GLN A 152 3.90 9.90 -23.85
C GLN A 152 2.66 10.51 -23.24
N ARG A 153 2.74 10.83 -21.95
CA ARG A 153 1.72 11.62 -21.27
C ARG A 153 2.32 12.58 -20.26
N TYR A 154 1.65 13.68 -20.10
CA TYR A 154 2.03 14.76 -19.20
C TYR A 154 0.84 15.18 -18.36
N ALA A 155 1.07 15.51 -17.09
CA ALA A 155 0.05 16.08 -16.21
C ALA A 155 0.65 17.16 -15.30
N VAL A 156 -0.08 18.23 -15.16
CA VAL A 156 0.12 19.27 -14.14
C VAL A 156 -1.04 19.20 -13.18
N SER A 157 -0.77 19.14 -11.89
CA SER A 157 -1.78 19.25 -10.86
C SER A 157 -1.53 20.47 -9.98
N LEU A 158 -2.60 21.14 -9.63
CA LEU A 158 -2.62 22.23 -8.66
C LEU A 158 -3.69 21.93 -7.62
N GLY A 159 -3.33 22.04 -6.35
CA GLY A 159 -4.24 21.81 -5.23
C GLY A 159 -4.11 22.92 -4.19
N LEU A 160 -5.25 23.35 -3.65
CA LEU A 160 -5.32 24.31 -2.56
C LEU A 160 -6.05 23.65 -1.40
N THR A 161 -5.38 23.55 -0.25
CA THR A 161 -5.93 22.91 0.94
C THR A 161 -6.08 23.92 2.06
N GLY A 162 -7.32 24.15 2.48
CA GLY A 162 -7.67 24.89 3.68
C GLY A 162 -7.87 23.94 4.86
N THR A 163 -7.28 24.25 5.99
CA THR A 163 -7.47 23.48 7.22
C THR A 163 -7.88 24.41 8.35
N GLN A 164 -9.02 24.13 8.98
CA GLN A 164 -9.54 24.81 10.16
C GLN A 164 -9.53 23.86 11.35
N ARG A 165 -8.86 24.24 12.41
CA ARG A 165 -8.94 23.53 13.70
C ARG A 165 -9.91 24.25 14.62
N PHE A 166 -11.06 23.64 14.92
CA PHE A 166 -12.07 24.22 15.84
C PHE A 166 -11.66 23.95 17.28
N THR A 167 -11.16 22.73 17.54
CA THR A 167 -10.62 22.28 18.84
C THR A 167 -9.38 21.43 18.59
N PRO A 168 -8.60 21.05 19.61
CA PRO A 168 -7.53 20.09 19.47
C PRO A 168 -7.98 18.75 18.85
N SER A 169 -9.26 18.39 19.09
CA SER A 169 -9.86 17.12 18.64
C SER A 169 -10.66 17.24 17.33
N LEU A 170 -11.05 18.44 16.91
CA LEU A 170 -11.93 18.65 15.75
C LEU A 170 -11.24 19.49 14.68
N THR A 171 -11.03 18.88 13.54
CA THR A 171 -10.38 19.50 12.38
C THR A 171 -11.23 19.35 11.13
N TRP A 172 -11.40 20.41 10.39
CA TRP A 172 -11.99 20.43 9.07
C TRP A 172 -10.96 20.77 8.02
N THR A 173 -10.89 19.97 6.96
CA THR A 173 -9.99 20.17 5.83
C THR A 173 -10.77 20.15 4.54
N THR A 174 -10.56 21.16 3.69
CA THR A 174 -11.14 21.22 2.36
C THR A 174 -10.03 21.40 1.35
N THR A 175 -10.04 20.58 0.31
CA THR A 175 -9.07 20.63 -0.78
C THR A 175 -9.78 20.85 -2.10
N ALA A 176 -9.44 21.93 -2.79
CA ALA A 176 -9.79 22.14 -4.19
C ALA A 176 -8.58 21.75 -5.03
N SER A 177 -8.78 20.94 -6.07
CA SER A 177 -7.69 20.55 -6.95
C SER A 177 -8.12 20.54 -8.40
N TRP A 178 -7.16 20.79 -9.26
CA TRP A 178 -7.30 20.79 -10.71
C TRP A 178 -6.13 20.02 -11.33
N VAL A 179 -6.44 19.19 -12.31
CA VAL A 179 -5.47 18.45 -13.12
C VAL A 179 -5.69 18.78 -14.58
N GLU A 180 -4.63 19.21 -15.25
CA GLU A 180 -4.54 19.29 -16.70
C GLU A 180 -3.63 18.15 -17.17
N ALA A 181 -4.11 17.35 -18.12
CA ALA A 181 -3.37 16.21 -18.60
C ALA A 181 -3.53 16.03 -20.10
N GLN A 182 -2.44 15.62 -20.76
CA GLN A 182 -2.40 15.38 -22.20
C GLN A 182 -1.57 14.13 -22.50
N GLY A 183 -1.82 13.54 -23.68
CA GLY A 183 -1.08 12.39 -24.18
C GLY A 183 -1.71 11.05 -23.82
N GLU A 184 -1.05 9.99 -24.18
CA GLU A 184 -1.56 8.63 -24.13
C GLU A 184 -0.62 7.68 -23.36
N ALA A 185 -1.19 6.59 -22.88
CA ALA A 185 -0.48 5.49 -22.23
C ALA A 185 -0.95 4.13 -22.80
N PRO A 186 -0.10 3.10 -22.83
CA PRO A 186 -0.41 1.80 -23.40
C PRO A 186 -1.34 0.95 -22.50
N VAL A 187 -2.50 1.49 -22.11
CA VAL A 187 -3.43 0.88 -21.13
C VAL A 187 -3.93 -0.49 -21.62
N THR A 188 -4.26 -0.58 -22.91
CA THR A 188 -4.77 -1.84 -23.52
C THR A 188 -3.65 -2.80 -23.88
N GLN A 189 -2.49 -2.27 -24.27
CA GLN A 189 -1.35 -3.07 -24.73
C GLN A 189 -0.53 -3.63 -23.57
N PHE A 190 -0.32 -2.86 -22.50
CA PHE A 190 0.48 -3.25 -21.35
C PHE A 190 -0.03 -2.56 -20.05
N PRO A 191 -1.18 -2.98 -19.51
CA PRO A 191 -1.84 -2.28 -18.39
C PRO A 191 -0.98 -2.22 -17.13
N ARG A 192 -0.15 -3.23 -16.84
CA ARG A 192 0.74 -3.22 -15.67
C ARG A 192 1.89 -2.21 -15.73
N LEU A 193 2.28 -1.79 -16.93
CA LEU A 193 3.28 -0.74 -17.08
C LEU A 193 2.70 0.64 -16.70
N VAL A 194 1.39 0.80 -16.84
CA VAL A 194 0.69 2.05 -16.60
C VAL A 194 0.34 2.17 -15.11
N THR A 195 0.97 3.12 -14.43
CA THR A 195 0.70 3.40 -13.01
C THR A 195 0.21 4.81 -12.82
N GLY A 196 -0.62 5.02 -11.79
CA GLY A 196 -1.12 6.35 -11.44
C GLY A 196 -2.01 6.95 -12.52
N SER A 197 -2.82 6.15 -13.22
CA SER A 197 -3.73 6.62 -14.27
C SER A 197 -4.67 7.72 -13.77
N HIS A 198 -5.13 7.63 -12.52
CA HIS A 198 -5.97 8.65 -11.89
C HIS A 198 -5.30 10.04 -11.80
N LEU A 199 -3.96 10.10 -11.77
CA LEU A 199 -3.19 11.35 -11.71
C LEU A 199 -3.11 12.07 -13.06
N PHE A 200 -3.58 11.42 -14.13
CA PHE A 200 -3.64 11.94 -15.50
C PHE A 200 -5.09 12.11 -15.96
N ASN A 201 -6.07 12.03 -15.08
CA ASN A 201 -7.45 12.34 -15.42
C ASN A 201 -7.64 13.86 -15.31
N PRO A 202 -7.86 14.56 -16.44
CA PRO A 202 -8.06 15.99 -16.39
C PRO A 202 -9.36 16.33 -15.65
N GLY A 203 -9.35 17.45 -14.96
CA GLY A 203 -10.53 17.95 -14.29
C GLY A 203 -10.29 18.55 -12.93
N GLY A 204 -11.36 19.10 -12.38
CA GLY A 204 -11.36 19.75 -11.08
C GLY A 204 -12.24 19.02 -10.08
N HIS A 205 -11.81 18.98 -8.84
CA HIS A 205 -12.63 18.45 -7.76
C HIS A 205 -12.43 19.22 -6.45
N LEU A 206 -13.48 19.23 -5.65
CA LEU A 206 -13.50 19.71 -4.28
C LEU A 206 -13.73 18.52 -3.37
N ALA A 207 -12.86 18.32 -2.40
CA ALA A 207 -13.02 17.32 -1.36
C ALA A 207 -13.03 17.99 0.00
N SER A 208 -13.89 17.53 0.88
CA SER A 208 -14.03 18.04 2.24
C SER A 208 -14.02 16.89 3.23
N ASN A 209 -13.28 17.06 4.32
CA ASN A 209 -13.15 16.07 5.38
C ASN A 209 -13.25 16.75 6.74
N LEU A 210 -14.17 16.27 7.57
CA LEU A 210 -14.30 16.63 8.97
C LEU A 210 -13.78 15.45 9.80
N ARG A 211 -12.80 15.71 10.66
CA ARG A 211 -12.18 14.69 11.51
C ARG A 211 -12.32 15.09 12.98
N TYR A 212 -12.83 14.15 13.75
CA TYR A 212 -12.85 14.21 15.22
C TYR A 212 -11.99 13.09 15.77
N ASN A 213 -11.12 13.40 16.75
CA ASN A 213 -10.20 12.41 17.32
C ASN A 213 -9.90 12.72 18.79
N THR A 214 -10.21 11.75 19.67
CA THR A 214 -9.85 11.72 21.09
C THR A 214 -9.21 10.37 21.40
N GLU A 215 -8.84 10.14 22.65
CA GLU A 215 -8.25 8.86 23.07
C GLU A 215 -9.16 7.65 22.82
N ARG A 216 -10.48 7.84 22.94
CA ARG A 216 -11.46 6.74 22.85
C ARG A 216 -12.38 6.83 21.63
N PHE A 217 -12.54 8.01 21.07
CA PHE A 217 -13.44 8.23 19.95
C PHE A 217 -12.68 8.82 18.76
N SER A 218 -12.89 8.25 17.60
CA SER A 218 -12.47 8.86 16.35
C SER A 218 -13.60 8.80 15.35
N GLY A 219 -13.72 9.84 14.53
CA GLY A 219 -14.71 9.89 13.49
C GLY A 219 -14.23 10.73 12.33
N THR A 220 -14.66 10.35 11.13
CA THR A 220 -14.43 11.10 9.90
C THR A 220 -15.73 11.20 9.13
N LEU A 221 -15.96 12.35 8.51
CA LEU A 221 -17.01 12.56 7.54
C LEU A 221 -16.37 13.21 6.32
N ALA A 222 -16.43 12.53 5.18
CA ALA A 222 -15.82 12.97 3.94
C ALA A 222 -16.84 13.01 2.81
N GLY A 223 -16.68 13.96 1.90
CA GLY A 223 -17.49 14.08 0.70
C GLY A 223 -16.85 15.06 -0.26
N GLY A 224 -17.45 15.24 -1.42
CA GLY A 224 -16.86 16.14 -2.40
C GLY A 224 -17.70 16.32 -3.64
N TYR A 225 -17.15 17.11 -4.56
CA TYR A 225 -17.78 17.45 -5.82
C TYR A 225 -16.77 17.42 -6.95
N ASN A 226 -17.13 16.82 -8.07
CA ASN A 226 -16.29 16.76 -9.27
C ASN A 226 -16.86 17.68 -10.35
N PHE A 227 -16.16 18.78 -10.61
CA PHE A 227 -16.57 19.80 -11.60
C PHE A 227 -16.53 19.30 -13.04
N SER A 228 -15.84 18.20 -13.32
CA SER A 228 -15.65 17.65 -14.66
C SER A 228 -16.71 16.60 -15.02
N ARG A 229 -17.56 16.20 -14.09
CA ARG A 229 -18.63 15.24 -14.31
C ARG A 229 -19.96 15.98 -14.52
N LEU A 230 -20.56 15.81 -15.69
CA LEU A 230 -21.89 16.35 -15.99
C LEU A 230 -23.01 15.57 -15.27
N HIS A 231 -22.80 14.27 -15.11
CA HIS A 231 -23.73 13.40 -14.40
C HIS A 231 -23.06 12.83 -13.13
N ASN A 232 -23.82 12.78 -12.06
CA ASN A 232 -23.34 12.28 -10.75
C ASN A 232 -22.05 13.01 -10.26
N PRO A 233 -22.09 14.35 -10.15
CA PRO A 233 -20.90 15.12 -9.79
C PRO A 233 -20.51 14.98 -8.32
N TRP A 234 -21.43 14.60 -7.46
CA TRP A 234 -21.16 14.44 -6.03
C TRP A 234 -20.42 13.13 -5.76
N TYR A 235 -19.35 13.20 -5.01
CA TYR A 235 -18.79 12.02 -4.39
C TYR A 235 -19.73 11.53 -3.29
N PRO A 236 -19.75 10.22 -3.00
CA PRO A 236 -20.48 9.71 -1.85
C PRO A 236 -20.07 10.43 -0.57
N LEU A 237 -21.01 10.62 0.33
CA LEU A 237 -20.73 11.05 1.69
C LEU A 237 -20.34 9.83 2.49
N GLU A 238 -19.06 9.75 2.88
CA GLU A 238 -18.49 8.63 3.63
C GLU A 238 -18.31 9.05 5.07
N GLY A 239 -18.90 8.28 5.98
CA GLY A 239 -18.78 8.46 7.41
C GLY A 239 -18.14 7.25 8.06
N THR A 240 -17.16 7.46 8.93
CA THR A 240 -16.67 6.42 9.83
C THR A 240 -16.68 6.95 11.25
N PHE A 241 -17.13 6.11 12.17
CA PHE A 241 -17.06 6.37 13.58
C PHE A 241 -16.43 5.17 14.27
N SER A 242 -15.46 5.39 15.12
CA SER A 242 -14.80 4.34 15.90
C SER A 242 -14.78 4.70 17.37
N PHE A 243 -15.11 3.72 18.19
CA PHE A 243 -15.08 3.81 19.65
C PHE A 243 -14.20 2.70 20.20
N THR A 244 -13.22 3.06 21.02
CA THR A 244 -12.26 2.15 21.64
C THR A 244 -12.44 2.20 23.16
N PRO A 245 -13.38 1.39 23.71
CA PRO A 245 -13.70 1.43 25.13
C PRO A 245 -12.51 1.01 26.01
N PHE A 246 -11.74 0.04 25.53
CA PHE A 246 -10.55 -0.51 26.19
C PHE A 246 -9.43 -0.68 25.17
N PRO A 247 -8.16 -0.76 25.58
CA PRO A 247 -7.05 -1.10 24.70
C PRO A 247 -7.36 -2.38 23.90
N ASN A 248 -7.10 -2.35 22.61
CA ASN A 248 -7.30 -3.47 21.68
C ASN A 248 -8.75 -3.90 21.39
N ASN A 249 -9.76 -3.12 21.85
CA ASN A 249 -11.16 -3.37 21.51
C ASN A 249 -11.73 -2.17 20.77
N SER A 250 -12.45 -2.39 19.70
CA SER A 250 -13.04 -1.31 18.91
C SER A 250 -14.42 -1.67 18.39
N LEU A 251 -15.28 -0.68 18.37
CA LEU A 251 -16.53 -0.63 17.62
C LEU A 251 -16.33 0.35 16.48
N ARG A 252 -16.61 -0.05 15.25
CA ARG A 252 -16.54 0.82 14.09
C ARG A 252 -17.86 0.78 13.34
N LEU A 253 -18.44 1.94 13.14
CA LEU A 253 -19.57 2.16 12.25
C LEU A 253 -19.06 2.84 10.98
N GLN A 254 -19.40 2.30 9.84
CA GLN A 254 -19.10 2.87 8.52
C GLN A 254 -20.42 3.09 7.78
N ALA A 255 -20.54 4.22 7.11
CA ALA A 255 -21.70 4.55 6.31
C ALA A 255 -21.26 5.26 5.03
N THR A 256 -21.85 4.88 3.91
CA THR A 256 -21.67 5.54 2.62
C THR A 256 -23.04 5.92 2.07
N TYR A 257 -23.25 7.21 1.86
CA TYR A 257 -24.48 7.76 1.33
C TYR A 257 -24.24 8.39 -0.04
N ASN A 258 -24.93 7.91 -1.06
CA ASN A 258 -24.81 8.45 -2.39
C ASN A 258 -25.69 9.71 -2.54
N LEU A 259 -25.05 10.88 -2.59
CA LEU A 259 -25.70 12.17 -2.74
C LEU A 259 -26.41 12.36 -4.10
N ASN A 260 -26.06 11.57 -5.11
CA ASN A 260 -26.67 11.67 -6.44
C ASN A 260 -27.97 10.86 -6.54
N THR A 261 -28.05 9.71 -5.85
CA THR A 261 -29.25 8.83 -5.82
C THR A 261 -30.07 8.98 -4.56
N LEU A 262 -29.52 9.66 -3.53
CA LEU A 262 -30.11 9.85 -2.19
C LEU A 262 -30.37 8.52 -1.46
N GLU A 263 -29.43 7.58 -1.57
CA GLU A 263 -29.53 6.25 -0.98
C GLU A 263 -28.26 5.90 -0.23
N TYR A 264 -28.40 5.09 0.82
CA TYR A 264 -27.24 4.42 1.44
C TYR A 264 -26.78 3.30 0.53
N THR A 265 -25.46 3.25 0.26
CA THR A 265 -24.82 2.20 -0.52
C THR A 265 -24.01 1.26 0.36
N ASP A 266 -23.73 1.68 1.59
CA ASP A 266 -22.98 0.92 2.57
C ASP A 266 -23.37 1.40 3.98
N LEU A 267 -23.64 0.47 4.89
CA LEU A 267 -23.91 0.80 6.31
C LEU A 267 -23.56 -0.42 7.17
N ASP A 268 -22.35 -0.42 7.73
CA ASP A 268 -21.76 -1.57 8.40
C ASP A 268 -21.32 -1.24 9.82
N LEU A 269 -21.47 -2.22 10.68
CA LEU A 269 -20.93 -2.22 12.05
C LEU A 269 -19.89 -3.33 12.17
N THR A 270 -18.67 -2.96 12.47
CA THR A 270 -17.58 -3.88 12.81
C THR A 270 -17.29 -3.84 14.31
N ILE A 271 -17.24 -4.99 14.92
CA ILE A 271 -16.84 -5.20 16.30
C ILE A 271 -15.53 -5.97 16.30
N ARG A 272 -14.48 -5.42 16.90
CA ARG A 272 -13.19 -6.10 17.06
C ARG A 272 -12.78 -6.13 18.53
N GLY A 273 -12.42 -7.33 18.99
CA GLY A 273 -11.74 -7.52 20.26
C GLY A 273 -10.42 -8.24 20.04
N ARG A 274 -9.33 -7.69 20.55
CA ARG A 274 -8.02 -8.36 20.54
C ARG A 274 -7.47 -8.47 21.94
N TYR A 275 -7.11 -9.68 22.30
CA TYR A 275 -6.41 -9.96 23.53
C TYR A 275 -5.01 -10.49 23.22
N ASN A 276 -3.97 -9.86 23.77
CA ASN A 276 -2.59 -10.29 23.64
C ASN A 276 -2.08 -10.71 25.02
N THR A 277 -1.47 -11.87 25.10
CA THR A 277 -0.81 -12.35 26.31
C THR A 277 0.64 -11.86 26.36
N GLU A 278 1.22 -11.86 27.56
CA GLU A 278 2.65 -11.53 27.76
C GLU A 278 3.58 -12.46 26.96
N ASN A 279 3.16 -13.69 26.72
CA ASN A 279 3.91 -14.69 25.93
C ASN A 279 3.80 -14.47 24.41
N GLY A 280 3.15 -13.39 23.96
CA GLY A 280 3.01 -13.04 22.56
C GLY A 280 1.93 -13.81 21.80
N ASN A 281 1.06 -14.55 22.51
CA ASN A 281 -0.14 -15.13 21.91
C ASN A 281 -1.19 -14.04 21.70
N SER A 282 -1.97 -14.16 20.62
CA SER A 282 -3.05 -13.23 20.35
C SER A 282 -4.34 -13.97 20.01
N TYR A 283 -5.44 -13.41 20.47
CA TYR A 283 -6.80 -13.86 20.16
C TYR A 283 -7.54 -12.69 19.54
N LEU A 284 -8.30 -12.94 18.50
CA LEU A 284 -9.11 -11.96 17.79
C LEU A 284 -10.56 -12.45 17.76
N LEU A 285 -11.47 -11.56 18.09
CA LEU A 285 -12.89 -11.68 17.78
C LEU A 285 -13.23 -10.57 16.80
N GLU A 286 -13.83 -10.91 15.67
CA GLU A 286 -14.31 -9.95 14.68
C GLU A 286 -15.73 -10.30 14.28
N ALA A 287 -16.61 -9.31 14.26
CA ALA A 287 -18.00 -9.47 13.83
C ALA A 287 -18.40 -8.26 12.98
N ASP A 288 -18.96 -8.52 11.80
CA ASP A 288 -19.43 -7.50 10.88
C ASP A 288 -20.93 -7.69 10.63
N TYR A 289 -21.69 -6.60 10.76
CA TYR A 289 -23.12 -6.56 10.52
C TYR A 289 -23.45 -5.55 9.42
N ASP A 290 -24.04 -6.01 8.34
CA ASP A 290 -24.58 -5.19 7.26
C ASP A 290 -26.03 -4.80 7.59
N PHE A 291 -26.27 -3.51 7.81
CA PHE A 291 -27.61 -2.98 8.10
C PHE A 291 -28.51 -2.94 6.87
N LEU A 292 -27.95 -2.83 5.66
CA LEU A 292 -28.72 -2.80 4.41
C LEU A 292 -29.24 -4.19 4.09
N ALA A 293 -28.39 -5.20 4.18
CA ALA A 293 -28.78 -6.61 4.03
C ALA A 293 -29.45 -7.20 5.29
N ARG A 294 -29.38 -6.50 6.43
CA ARG A 294 -29.92 -6.92 7.74
C ARG A 294 -29.40 -8.28 8.19
N ARG A 295 -28.11 -8.53 8.02
CA ARG A 295 -27.48 -9.81 8.38
C ARG A 295 -26.08 -9.60 8.92
N TRP A 296 -25.63 -10.57 9.71
CA TRP A 296 -24.23 -10.71 10.02
C TRP A 296 -23.50 -11.25 8.79
N GLU A 297 -22.43 -10.60 8.37
CA GLU A 297 -21.61 -11.06 7.27
C GLU A 297 -20.46 -11.93 7.76
N THR A 298 -19.85 -11.51 8.84
CA THR A 298 -18.76 -12.26 9.47
C THR A 298 -18.99 -12.37 10.97
N LEU A 299 -18.62 -13.50 11.51
CA LEU A 299 -18.37 -13.70 12.92
C LEU A 299 -17.18 -14.63 13.03
N GLU A 300 -16.03 -14.05 13.25
CA GLU A 300 -14.76 -14.76 13.26
C GLU A 300 -14.15 -14.82 14.65
N VAL A 301 -13.57 -15.97 14.96
CA VAL A 301 -12.65 -16.15 16.07
C VAL A 301 -11.32 -16.60 15.49
N ALA A 302 -10.26 -15.85 15.75
CA ALA A 302 -8.92 -16.23 15.33
C ALA A 302 -7.97 -16.29 16.52
N SER A 303 -7.02 -17.21 16.47
CA SER A 303 -5.94 -17.30 17.45
C SER A 303 -4.60 -17.42 16.74
N ASN A 304 -3.61 -16.70 17.26
CA ASN A 304 -2.22 -16.83 16.86
C ASN A 304 -1.45 -17.21 18.12
N LEU A 305 -1.03 -18.47 18.18
CA LEU A 305 -0.32 -19.02 19.29
C LEU A 305 1.17 -19.15 18.91
N LYS A 306 2.03 -18.59 19.74
CA LYS A 306 3.48 -18.61 19.55
C LYS A 306 4.14 -19.39 20.66
N PHE A 307 4.92 -20.38 20.28
CA PHE A 307 5.69 -21.19 21.21
C PHE A 307 7.17 -21.09 20.87
N ALA A 308 7.98 -20.65 21.81
CA ALA A 308 9.43 -20.72 21.68
C ALA A 308 9.90 -22.12 22.09
N LEU A 309 10.33 -22.93 21.13
CA LEU A 309 10.90 -24.25 21.38
C LEU A 309 12.36 -24.13 21.86
N THR A 310 13.09 -23.16 21.29
CA THR A 310 14.45 -22.78 21.70
C THR A 310 14.65 -21.29 21.47
N ASN A 311 15.80 -20.73 21.85
CA ASN A 311 16.15 -19.33 21.58
C ASN A 311 16.18 -18.98 20.08
N LYS A 312 16.30 -19.98 19.20
CA LYS A 312 16.40 -19.84 17.74
C LYS A 312 15.23 -20.42 16.99
N LEU A 313 14.42 -21.26 17.62
CA LEU A 313 13.32 -21.98 16.96
C LEU A 313 12.00 -21.60 17.61
N ARG A 314 11.08 -21.08 16.79
CA ARG A 314 9.73 -20.67 17.21
C ARG A 314 8.71 -21.37 16.34
N THR A 315 7.59 -21.74 16.93
CA THR A 315 6.44 -22.31 16.23
C THR A 315 5.28 -21.34 16.31
N ASP A 316 4.61 -21.11 15.19
CA ASP A 316 3.41 -20.29 15.09
C ASP A 316 2.24 -21.18 14.68
N VAL A 317 1.13 -21.10 15.40
CA VAL A 317 -0.13 -21.77 15.05
C VAL A 317 -1.20 -20.70 14.82
N ASN A 318 -1.71 -20.61 13.61
CA ASN A 318 -2.76 -19.68 13.24
C ASN A 318 -4.04 -20.46 12.92
N LEU A 319 -5.10 -20.16 13.65
CA LEU A 319 -6.43 -20.71 13.45
C LEU A 319 -7.41 -19.57 13.15
N ARG A 320 -8.29 -19.74 12.18
CA ARG A 320 -9.37 -18.83 11.83
C ARG A 320 -10.63 -19.60 11.54
N TYR A 321 -11.67 -19.30 12.28
CA TYR A 321 -12.96 -19.93 12.14
C TYR A 321 -14.02 -18.86 11.87
N SER A 322 -14.82 -19.05 10.80
CA SER A 322 -15.94 -18.20 10.44
C SER A 322 -17.26 -18.94 10.70
N LEU A 323 -18.16 -18.31 11.44
CA LEU A 323 -19.47 -18.90 11.74
C LEU A 323 -20.45 -18.83 10.55
N PHE A 324 -20.28 -17.86 9.66
CA PHE A 324 -21.16 -17.61 8.52
C PHE A 324 -20.52 -17.93 7.17
N GLY A 325 -19.23 -18.30 7.16
CA GLY A 325 -18.48 -18.76 6.00
C GLY A 325 -18.33 -20.28 5.97
N ASP A 326 -17.22 -20.75 5.42
CA ASP A 326 -16.90 -22.16 5.24
C ASP A 326 -16.44 -22.88 6.53
N GLY A 327 -16.69 -22.30 7.69
CA GLY A 327 -16.27 -22.85 8.98
C GLY A 327 -14.79 -22.57 9.27
N LEU A 328 -13.95 -23.60 9.28
CA LEU A 328 -12.52 -23.45 9.51
C LEU A 328 -11.82 -22.95 8.22
N GLU A 329 -11.54 -21.64 8.15
CA GLU A 329 -10.97 -20.99 6.96
C GLU A 329 -9.45 -21.02 6.91
N GLN A 330 -8.80 -21.12 8.07
CA GLN A 330 -7.36 -21.20 8.17
C GLN A 330 -6.94 -22.10 9.32
N ALA A 331 -6.04 -23.02 9.02
CA ALA A 331 -5.31 -23.81 10.00
C ALA A 331 -3.86 -23.92 9.53
N ARG A 332 -3.00 -23.02 9.99
CA ARG A 332 -1.62 -22.95 9.57
C ARG A 332 -0.69 -23.27 10.74
N LEU A 333 0.27 -24.15 10.46
CA LEU A 333 1.40 -24.42 11.32
C LEU A 333 2.65 -23.80 10.69
N GLY A 334 3.37 -22.99 11.42
CA GLY A 334 4.62 -22.35 10.99
C GLY A 334 5.78 -22.70 11.91
N LEU A 335 6.96 -22.79 11.33
CA LEU A 335 8.22 -22.98 12.02
C LEU A 335 9.20 -21.91 11.58
N ASN A 336 9.63 -21.07 12.52
CA ASN A 336 10.60 -20.00 12.29
C ASN A 336 11.94 -20.39 12.91
N TYR A 337 12.99 -20.44 12.09
CA TYR A 337 14.35 -20.69 12.55
C TYR A 337 15.24 -19.48 12.29
N ASP A 338 15.77 -18.90 13.36
CA ASP A 338 16.71 -17.78 13.32
C ASP A 338 18.15 -18.28 13.23
N TRP A 339 18.77 -18.11 12.08
CA TRP A 339 20.16 -18.49 11.82
C TRP A 339 21.02 -17.24 11.59
N HIS A 340 21.31 -16.52 12.68
CA HIS A 340 22.12 -15.30 12.69
C HIS A 340 21.68 -14.22 11.65
N CYS A 341 22.23 -14.32 10.45
CA CYS A 341 21.94 -13.38 9.35
C CYS A 341 20.79 -13.84 8.44
N ARG A 342 20.13 -14.96 8.76
CA ARG A 342 19.05 -15.56 7.97
C ARG A 342 17.90 -15.93 8.87
N GLU A 343 16.69 -15.76 8.38
CA GLU A 343 15.48 -16.28 9.01
C GLU A 343 14.82 -17.22 8.02
N LEU A 344 14.64 -18.47 8.42
CA LEU A 344 13.96 -19.47 7.63
C LEU A 344 12.57 -19.67 8.22
N PHE A 345 11.57 -19.54 7.39
CA PHE A 345 10.19 -19.85 7.73
C PHE A 345 9.70 -21.02 6.89
N PHE A 346 9.16 -22.03 7.56
CA PHE A 346 8.46 -23.15 6.96
C PHE A 346 7.04 -23.13 7.47
N GLY A 347 6.06 -23.03 6.57
CA GLY A 347 4.66 -23.05 6.91
C GLY A 347 3.92 -24.15 6.16
N TYR A 348 2.88 -24.68 6.81
CA TYR A 348 1.92 -25.58 6.17
C TYR A 348 0.51 -25.13 6.51
N ASP A 349 -0.29 -24.86 5.48
CA ASP A 349 -1.71 -24.57 5.62
C ASP A 349 -2.50 -25.88 5.43
N CYS A 350 -3.08 -26.37 6.53
CA CYS A 350 -3.76 -27.67 6.55
C CYS A 350 -5.05 -27.69 5.71
N ILE A 351 -5.70 -26.52 5.51
CA ILE A 351 -6.95 -26.43 4.75
C ILE A 351 -6.65 -26.34 3.27
N ARG A 352 -5.75 -25.42 2.89
CA ARG A 352 -5.35 -25.21 1.50
C ARG A 352 -4.38 -26.26 1.01
N ARG A 353 -3.79 -27.05 1.94
CA ARG A 353 -2.73 -28.05 1.68
C ARG A 353 -1.56 -27.42 0.92
N GLU A 354 -1.14 -26.25 1.37
CA GLU A 354 -0.07 -25.47 0.76
C GLU A 354 1.15 -25.40 1.71
N TYR A 355 2.34 -25.61 1.15
CA TYR A 355 3.59 -25.36 1.85
C TYR A 355 4.07 -23.94 1.54
N LEU A 356 4.52 -23.23 2.56
CA LEU A 356 5.15 -21.93 2.43
C LEU A 356 6.59 -22.02 2.97
N VAL A 357 7.56 -21.74 2.11
CA VAL A 357 8.96 -21.65 2.50
C VAL A 357 9.45 -20.26 2.19
N GLN A 358 9.98 -19.56 3.20
CA GLN A 358 10.56 -18.24 3.06
C GLN A 358 11.95 -18.24 3.68
N CYS A 359 12.90 -17.64 2.97
CA CYS A 359 14.23 -17.36 3.48
C CYS A 359 14.45 -15.86 3.40
N GLN A 360 14.63 -15.22 4.54
CA GLN A 360 14.93 -13.80 4.62
C GLN A 360 16.36 -13.62 5.13
N TYR A 361 17.17 -12.86 4.38
CA TYR A 361 18.50 -12.47 4.83
C TYR A 361 18.40 -11.17 5.62
N LYS A 362 18.88 -11.20 6.86
CA LYS A 362 19.04 -10.01 7.71
C LYS A 362 20.43 -9.41 7.45
N ILE A 363 20.65 -8.87 6.25
CA ILE A 363 21.94 -8.27 5.92
C ILE A 363 21.94 -6.83 6.44
N PHE A 364 22.74 -6.59 7.48
CA PHE A 364 23.04 -5.29 8.09
C PHE A 364 21.85 -4.49 8.64
N LYS A 365 21.41 -4.82 9.84
CA LYS A 365 21.03 -3.79 10.79
C LYS A 365 22.29 -3.01 11.12
N GLU A 366 22.38 -1.78 10.59
CA GLU A 366 23.27 -0.71 11.03
C GLU A 366 24.61 -1.17 11.65
N ALA A 367 25.62 -1.42 10.84
CA ALA A 367 26.97 -1.29 11.31
C ALA A 367 27.19 0.23 11.55
N GLY A 368 26.75 0.72 12.69
CA GLY A 368 27.16 2.00 13.24
C GLY A 368 28.63 1.89 13.56
N PHE A 369 29.49 2.19 12.62
CA PHE A 369 30.87 2.53 12.91
C PHE A 369 30.85 3.93 13.54
N GLY A 370 30.61 3.97 14.86
CA GLY A 370 30.95 5.12 15.68
C GLY A 370 32.46 5.18 15.80
N TYR A 371 33.13 5.98 14.98
CA TYR A 371 34.43 6.54 15.34
C TYR A 371 34.15 7.64 16.37
N GLY A 372 34.34 7.29 17.65
CA GLY A 372 34.55 8.28 18.70
C GLY A 372 35.88 8.95 18.48
N SER A 373 35.89 10.25 18.44
CA SER A 373 37.02 11.12 18.77
C SER A 373 36.59 12.00 19.89
#